data_0ba9d2d162555885f6a8002a077ce5c6
#
_entry.id   0ba9d2d162555885f6a8002a077ce5c6
#
_cell.length_a   1.000
_cell.length_b   1.000
_cell.length_c   1.000
_cell.angle_alpha   90.00
_cell.angle_beta   90.00
_cell.angle_gamma   90.00
#
_symmetry.space_group_name_H-M   'P 1'
#
loop_
_entity.id
_entity.type
_entity.pdbx_description
1 polymer ?
#
loop_
_entity_poly.entity_id
_entity_poly.type
_entity_poly.pdbx_seq_one_letter_code
_entity_poly.pdbx_strand_id
1 'polypeptide(L)'
;MRKLFLLAIVLCVWSVVADAQESERRYIEVTGSSEIEVVPDEIHLLIQIKEYWKEEFVPNSKPEDYKTKVPLEWIEKDLRRVLSRAGISDEAIRVQEIGDYWRQKGKEFLIGKQLDIRFTDFEKINAVIKKIDTKGIESMR
;
A
#
# COMPACT_ATOMS: atom_id res chain seq x y z
N MET A 1 33.27 -73.98 -2.86
CA MET A 1 32.07 -73.14 -2.62
C MET A 1 32.38 -71.87 -1.80
N ARG A 2 33.09 -71.92 -0.66
CA ARG A 2 33.41 -70.70 0.15
C ARG A 2 34.19 -69.58 -0.65
N LYS A 3 35.12 -69.97 -1.55
CA LYS A 3 35.88 -68.99 -2.37
C LYS A 3 35.04 -68.30 -3.41
N LEU A 4 34.07 -69.01 -4.00
CA LEU A 4 33.10 -68.46 -4.96
C LEU A 4 32.16 -67.45 -4.28
N PHE A 5 31.76 -67.74 -3.05
CA PHE A 5 30.88 -66.89 -2.26
C PHE A 5 31.56 -65.55 -1.86
N LEU A 6 32.85 -65.64 -1.50
CA LEU A 6 33.64 -64.45 -1.22
C LEU A 6 33.86 -63.59 -2.48
N LEU A 7 34.06 -64.19 -3.66
CA LEU A 7 34.20 -63.45 -4.90
C LEU A 7 32.90 -62.73 -5.29
N ALA A 8 31.75 -63.34 -5.06
CA ALA A 8 30.45 -62.74 -5.35
C ALA A 8 30.18 -61.52 -4.40
N ILE A 9 30.56 -61.61 -3.15
CA ILE A 9 30.42 -60.48 -2.18
C ILE A 9 31.31 -59.29 -2.60
N VAL A 10 32.59 -59.55 -3.03
CA VAL A 10 33.46 -58.47 -3.50
C VAL A 10 32.95 -57.80 -4.76
N LEU A 11 32.36 -58.56 -5.69
CA LEU A 11 31.72 -58.00 -6.90
C LEU A 11 30.51 -57.15 -6.58
N CYS A 12 29.66 -57.54 -5.61
CA CYS A 12 28.52 -56.77 -5.17
C CYS A 12 28.90 -55.44 -4.47
N VAL A 13 30.03 -55.43 -3.73
CA VAL A 13 30.47 -54.19 -3.07
C VAL A 13 31.03 -53.19 -4.07
N TRP A 14 31.63 -53.66 -5.18
CA TRP A 14 32.14 -52.76 -6.23
C TRP A 14 31.02 -52.12 -7.05
N SER A 15 29.88 -52.75 -7.22
CA SER A 15 28.78 -52.20 -7.96
C SER A 15 28.07 -51.06 -7.22
N VAL A 16 28.16 -51.00 -5.87
CA VAL A 16 27.54 -49.94 -5.07
C VAL A 16 28.37 -48.64 -5.08
N VAL A 17 29.65 -48.70 -5.39
CA VAL A 17 30.53 -47.51 -5.41
C VAL A 17 30.46 -46.73 -6.73
N ALA A 18 29.91 -47.34 -7.78
CA ALA A 18 29.88 -46.70 -9.11
C ALA A 18 28.77 -45.63 -9.24
N ASP A 19 27.75 -45.62 -8.41
CA ASP A 19 26.62 -44.67 -8.47
C ASP A 19 26.86 -43.36 -7.72
N ALA A 20 27.98 -43.21 -7.03
CA ALA A 20 28.29 -42.04 -6.21
C ALA A 20 28.98 -40.88 -6.95
N GLN A 21 29.10 -40.96 -8.29
CA GLN A 21 29.55 -39.83 -9.09
C GLN A 21 28.34 -39.11 -9.68
N GLU A 22 27.55 -38.51 -8.81
CA GLU A 22 26.70 -37.41 -9.20
C GLU A 22 27.62 -36.32 -9.74
N SER A 23 27.64 -36.17 -11.06
CA SER A 23 28.42 -35.14 -11.71
C SER A 23 27.86 -33.81 -11.24
N GLU A 24 28.52 -33.18 -10.26
CA GLU A 24 28.29 -31.78 -9.96
C GLU A 24 28.46 -30.98 -11.25
N ARG A 25 27.34 -30.72 -11.90
CA ARG A 25 27.32 -29.79 -13.02
C ARG A 25 27.77 -28.45 -12.47
N ARG A 26 29.03 -28.12 -12.77
CA ARG A 26 29.54 -26.79 -12.47
C ARG A 26 28.77 -25.79 -13.31
N TYR A 27 27.87 -25.06 -12.65
CA TYR A 27 27.17 -23.95 -13.26
C TYR A 27 27.73 -22.65 -12.69
N ILE A 28 27.74 -21.65 -13.52
CA ILE A 28 28.04 -20.29 -13.11
C ILE A 28 26.70 -19.55 -13.10
N GLU A 29 26.28 -19.14 -11.92
CA GLU A 29 25.13 -18.26 -11.77
C GLU A 29 25.61 -16.82 -11.92
N VAL A 30 25.07 -16.15 -12.94
CA VAL A 30 25.35 -14.73 -13.18
C VAL A 30 24.08 -13.95 -12.95
N THR A 31 24.07 -13.10 -11.92
CA THR A 31 22.99 -12.19 -11.66
C THR A 31 23.30 -10.86 -12.33
N GLY A 32 22.44 -10.43 -13.23
CA GLY A 32 22.47 -9.10 -13.83
C GLY A 32 21.36 -8.24 -13.25
N SER A 33 21.67 -7.00 -12.89
CA SER A 33 20.67 -5.97 -12.59
C SER A 33 20.65 -4.94 -13.71
N SER A 34 19.46 -4.53 -14.13
CA SER A 34 19.28 -3.40 -15.04
C SER A 34 18.36 -2.38 -14.40
N GLU A 35 18.70 -1.11 -14.52
CA GLU A 35 17.89 0.02 -14.11
C GLU A 35 17.34 0.72 -15.34
N ILE A 36 16.04 0.97 -15.33
CA ILE A 36 15.37 1.70 -16.41
C ILE A 36 14.76 2.95 -15.77
N GLU A 37 15.21 4.11 -16.20
CA GLU A 37 14.53 5.37 -15.86
C GLU A 37 13.29 5.51 -16.73
N VAL A 38 12.13 5.58 -16.07
CA VAL A 38 10.84 5.83 -16.72
C VAL A 38 10.28 7.12 -16.19
N VAL A 39 9.94 8.04 -17.07
CA VAL A 39 9.17 9.25 -16.70
C VAL A 39 7.71 8.81 -16.61
N PRO A 40 7.09 8.89 -15.42
CA PRO A 40 5.68 8.55 -15.28
C PRO A 40 4.81 9.55 -16.05
N ASP A 41 3.78 9.07 -16.70
CA ASP A 41 2.80 9.88 -17.43
C ASP A 41 1.59 10.32 -16.57
N GLU A 42 1.39 9.62 -15.46
CA GLU A 42 0.35 9.95 -14.47
C GLU A 42 0.87 9.77 -13.03
N ILE A 43 0.34 10.58 -12.12
CA ILE A 43 0.52 10.41 -10.68
C ILE A 43 -0.85 10.34 -10.03
N HIS A 44 -0.95 9.46 -9.03
CA HIS A 44 -2.12 9.29 -8.20
C HIS A 44 -1.87 9.84 -6.80
N LEU A 45 -2.67 10.81 -6.37
CA LEU A 45 -2.67 11.31 -5.00
C LEU A 45 -3.85 10.68 -4.25
N LEU A 46 -3.53 9.85 -3.28
CA LEU A 46 -4.52 9.22 -2.42
C LEU A 46 -4.77 10.09 -1.21
N ILE A 47 -6.02 10.57 -1.07
CA ILE A 47 -6.46 11.37 0.07
C ILE A 47 -7.47 10.56 0.87
N GLN A 48 -7.15 10.32 2.13
CA GLN A 48 -8.04 9.68 3.08
C GLN A 48 -8.75 10.75 3.90
N ILE A 49 -10.08 10.78 3.80
CA ILE A 49 -10.95 11.64 4.57
C ILE A 49 -11.76 10.81 5.56
N LYS A 50 -12.09 11.40 6.71
CA LYS A 50 -12.84 10.75 7.77
C LYS A 50 -13.76 11.74 8.47
N GLU A 51 -14.93 11.26 8.89
CA GLU A 51 -15.80 12.00 9.79
C GLU A 51 -15.07 12.40 11.07
N TYR A 52 -15.42 13.53 11.60
CA TYR A 52 -14.82 14.05 12.83
C TYR A 52 -15.87 14.81 13.68
N TRP A 53 -15.52 15.06 14.92
CA TRP A 53 -16.32 15.92 15.80
C TRP A 53 -15.78 17.34 15.78
N LYS A 54 -16.65 18.35 15.66
CA LYS A 54 -16.23 19.76 15.66
C LYS A 54 -15.43 20.11 16.89
N GLU A 55 -15.81 19.54 18.02
CA GLU A 55 -15.21 19.77 19.32
C GLU A 55 -13.77 19.24 19.43
N GLU A 56 -13.34 18.34 18.54
CA GLU A 56 -11.94 17.86 18.50
C GLU A 56 -10.94 18.98 18.26
N PHE A 57 -11.36 20.02 17.57
CA PHE A 57 -10.52 21.17 17.24
C PHE A 57 -10.70 22.34 18.20
N VAL A 58 -11.48 22.14 19.28
CA VAL A 58 -11.65 23.17 20.33
C VAL A 58 -10.64 22.92 21.44
N PRO A 59 -9.82 23.92 21.80
CA PRO A 59 -8.84 23.79 22.90
C PRO A 59 -9.53 23.34 24.22
N ASN A 60 -8.90 22.38 24.90
CA ASN A 60 -9.36 21.80 26.16
C ASN A 60 -10.70 21.01 26.11
N SER A 61 -11.21 20.71 24.92
CA SER A 61 -12.38 19.85 24.78
C SER A 61 -12.02 18.40 25.11
N LYS A 62 -12.91 17.71 25.82
CA LYS A 62 -12.73 16.30 26.16
C LYS A 62 -13.64 15.43 25.28
N PRO A 63 -13.34 14.13 25.09
CA PRO A 63 -14.19 13.24 24.30
C PRO A 63 -15.66 13.17 24.78
N GLU A 64 -15.90 13.43 26.07
CA GLU A 64 -17.24 13.45 26.66
C GLU A 64 -18.07 14.66 26.17
N ASP A 65 -17.40 15.72 25.70
CA ASP A 65 -18.03 16.96 25.23
C ASP A 65 -18.40 16.91 23.74
N TYR A 66 -18.01 15.85 23.03
CA TYR A 66 -18.21 15.72 21.59
C TYR A 66 -19.68 15.47 21.27
N LYS A 67 -20.31 16.41 20.55
CA LYS A 67 -21.74 16.37 20.22
C LYS A 67 -22.02 16.62 18.74
N THR A 68 -21.13 17.33 18.05
CA THR A 68 -21.37 17.80 16.70
C THR A 68 -20.52 17.04 15.68
N LYS A 69 -21.05 15.93 15.18
CA LYS A 69 -20.41 15.14 14.12
C LYS A 69 -20.48 15.87 12.78
N VAL A 70 -19.38 15.93 12.06
CA VAL A 70 -19.30 16.42 10.70
C VAL A 70 -19.37 15.23 9.75
N PRO A 71 -20.43 15.14 8.93
CA PRO A 71 -20.62 14.01 8.03
C PRO A 71 -19.60 14.02 6.91
N LEU A 72 -19.28 12.83 6.42
CA LEU A 72 -18.32 12.59 5.34
C LEU A 72 -18.63 13.37 4.06
N GLU A 73 -19.91 13.51 3.71
CA GLU A 73 -20.37 14.21 2.51
C GLU A 73 -19.96 15.70 2.52
N TRP A 74 -19.98 16.33 3.70
CA TRP A 74 -19.57 17.73 3.83
C TRP A 74 -18.06 17.89 3.64
N ILE A 75 -17.28 16.96 4.16
CA ILE A 75 -15.83 16.94 4.06
C ILE A 75 -15.44 16.71 2.58
N GLU A 76 -16.05 15.72 1.95
CA GLU A 76 -15.83 15.42 0.54
C GLU A 76 -16.21 16.61 -0.36
N LYS A 77 -17.37 17.22 -0.14
CA LYS A 77 -17.82 18.40 -0.90
C LYS A 77 -16.87 19.57 -0.74
N ASP A 78 -16.33 19.80 0.45
CA ASP A 78 -15.36 20.86 0.69
C ASP A 78 -14.05 20.57 -0.03
N LEU A 79 -13.54 19.34 0.09
CA LEU A 79 -12.34 18.90 -0.62
C LEU A 79 -12.49 19.02 -2.14
N ARG A 80 -13.60 18.53 -2.72
CA ARG A 80 -13.87 18.65 -4.15
C ARG A 80 -13.91 20.11 -4.61
N ARG A 81 -14.46 21.02 -3.79
CA ARG A 81 -14.46 22.46 -4.07
C ARG A 81 -13.05 23.05 -4.11
N VAL A 82 -12.17 22.64 -3.18
CA VAL A 82 -10.77 23.07 -3.15
C VAL A 82 -10.02 22.54 -4.39
N LEU A 83 -10.21 21.27 -4.73
CA LEU A 83 -9.62 20.64 -5.91
C LEU A 83 -10.07 21.30 -7.21
N SER A 84 -11.36 21.58 -7.34
CA SER A 84 -11.93 22.28 -8.51
C SER A 84 -11.32 23.69 -8.67
N ARG A 85 -11.15 24.46 -7.57
CA ARG A 85 -10.46 25.76 -7.59
C ARG A 85 -8.98 25.65 -7.97
N ALA A 86 -8.37 24.49 -7.74
CA ALA A 86 -7.00 24.20 -8.16
C ALA A 86 -6.92 23.71 -9.61
N GLY A 87 -8.06 23.61 -10.32
CA GLY A 87 -8.14 23.19 -11.72
C GLY A 87 -8.20 21.67 -11.94
N ILE A 88 -8.55 20.91 -10.89
CA ILE A 88 -8.77 19.47 -10.99
C ILE A 88 -10.23 19.21 -11.33
N SER A 89 -10.46 18.47 -12.42
CA SER A 89 -11.81 18.08 -12.82
C SER A 89 -12.36 16.96 -11.92
N ASP A 90 -13.67 16.91 -11.77
CA ASP A 90 -14.33 15.89 -10.96
C ASP A 90 -14.13 14.47 -11.52
N GLU A 91 -13.94 14.35 -12.83
CA GLU A 91 -13.63 13.09 -13.52
C GLU A 91 -12.26 12.49 -13.14
N ALA A 92 -11.33 13.34 -12.70
CA ALA A 92 -10.02 12.92 -12.21
C ALA A 92 -10.07 12.39 -10.77
N ILE A 93 -11.22 12.51 -10.08
CA ILE A 93 -11.40 12.12 -8.69
C ILE A 93 -12.24 10.85 -8.62
N ARG A 94 -11.64 9.74 -8.16
CA ARG A 94 -12.32 8.46 -7.99
C ARG A 94 -12.41 8.09 -6.52
N VAL A 95 -13.51 7.45 -6.14
CA VAL A 95 -13.63 6.81 -4.83
C VAL A 95 -12.95 5.44 -4.95
N GLN A 96 -11.95 5.20 -4.13
CA GLN A 96 -11.23 3.93 -4.11
C GLN A 96 -11.76 3.01 -3.02
N GLU A 97 -12.01 3.56 -1.82
CA GLU A 97 -12.43 2.78 -0.68
C GLU A 97 -13.39 3.58 0.20
N ILE A 98 -14.34 2.88 0.79
CA ILE A 98 -15.21 3.38 1.85
C ILE A 98 -15.11 2.39 3.00
N GLY A 99 -14.78 2.86 4.20
CA GLY A 99 -14.61 2.01 5.36
C GLY A 99 -15.06 2.66 6.66
N ASP A 100 -15.26 1.83 7.67
CA ASP A 100 -15.60 2.26 9.03
C ASP A 100 -14.34 2.31 9.88
N TYR A 101 -14.23 3.34 10.69
CA TYR A 101 -13.12 3.52 11.62
C TYR A 101 -13.61 3.51 13.05
N TRP A 102 -13.00 2.65 13.89
CA TRP A 102 -13.25 2.64 15.31
C TRP A 102 -12.36 3.64 16.05
N ARG A 103 -12.94 4.45 16.93
CA ARG A 103 -12.17 5.19 17.91
C ARG A 103 -11.94 4.34 19.15
N GLN A 104 -10.69 4.25 19.60
CA GLN A 104 -10.33 3.50 20.82
C GLN A 104 -10.95 4.06 22.11
N LYS A 105 -11.40 5.32 22.13
CA LYS A 105 -11.91 6.00 23.34
C LYS A 105 -13.40 6.32 23.33
N GLY A 106 -14.12 6.04 22.27
CA GLY A 106 -15.56 6.26 22.15
C GLY A 106 -16.21 5.11 21.41
N LYS A 107 -17.43 4.78 21.76
CA LYS A 107 -18.22 3.70 21.15
C LYS A 107 -18.83 4.08 19.80
N GLU A 108 -18.29 5.08 19.12
CA GLU A 108 -18.89 5.64 17.94
C GLU A 108 -18.09 5.33 16.69
N PHE A 109 -18.78 4.85 15.68
CA PHE A 109 -18.23 4.63 14.36
C PHE A 109 -18.09 5.96 13.64
N LEU A 110 -16.93 6.18 13.05
CA LEU A 110 -16.68 7.22 12.08
C LEU A 110 -16.48 6.57 10.73
N ILE A 111 -17.14 7.09 9.72
CA ILE A 111 -16.99 6.61 8.35
C ILE A 111 -15.82 7.35 7.71
N GLY A 112 -14.99 6.62 6.99
CA GLY A 112 -13.91 7.16 6.20
C GLY A 112 -14.05 6.79 4.73
N LYS A 113 -13.39 7.55 3.87
CA LYS A 113 -13.34 7.34 2.43
C LYS A 113 -11.96 7.67 1.90
N GLN A 114 -11.46 6.86 1.00
CA GLN A 114 -10.24 7.14 0.26
C GLN A 114 -10.60 7.60 -1.15
N LEU A 115 -10.07 8.75 -1.51
CA LEU A 115 -10.18 9.34 -2.83
C LEU A 115 -8.86 9.21 -3.56
N ASP A 116 -8.90 8.80 -4.80
CA ASP A 116 -7.78 8.73 -5.73
C ASP A 116 -7.92 9.86 -6.75
N ILE A 117 -6.93 10.74 -6.76
CA ILE A 117 -6.89 11.91 -7.62
C ILE A 117 -5.77 11.75 -8.64
N ARG A 118 -6.14 11.66 -9.90
CA ARG A 118 -5.20 11.49 -11.00
C ARG A 118 -4.68 12.83 -11.50
N PHE A 119 -3.36 12.93 -11.63
CA PHE A 119 -2.65 14.06 -12.20
C PHE A 119 -1.84 13.64 -13.42
N THR A 120 -1.90 14.43 -14.47
CA THR A 120 -1.02 14.33 -15.64
C THR A 120 0.01 15.48 -15.68
N ASP A 121 -0.15 16.47 -14.82
CA ASP A 121 0.72 17.62 -14.68
C ASP A 121 1.34 17.65 -13.28
N PHE A 122 2.63 17.37 -13.22
CA PHE A 122 3.37 17.22 -11.97
C PHE A 122 3.55 18.52 -11.20
N GLU A 123 3.55 19.66 -11.90
CA GLU A 123 3.70 20.96 -11.25
C GLU A 123 2.46 21.33 -10.42
N LYS A 124 1.28 20.87 -10.86
CA LYS A 124 0.02 21.12 -10.17
C LYS A 124 -0.08 20.42 -8.82
N ILE A 125 0.57 19.29 -8.63
CA ILE A 125 0.48 18.50 -7.38
C ILE A 125 0.89 19.35 -6.17
N ASN A 126 2.05 19.96 -6.23
CA ASN A 126 2.55 20.78 -5.14
C ASN A 126 1.66 22.00 -4.84
N ALA A 127 1.09 22.58 -5.90
CA ALA A 127 0.16 23.70 -5.74
C ALA A 127 -1.18 23.25 -5.12
N VAL A 128 -1.63 22.05 -5.44
CA VAL A 128 -2.85 21.45 -4.89
C VAL A 128 -2.65 21.10 -3.41
N ILE A 129 -1.58 20.37 -3.08
CA ILE A 129 -1.28 19.95 -1.70
C ILE A 129 -1.22 21.16 -0.75
N LYS A 130 -0.60 22.25 -1.19
CA LYS A 130 -0.52 23.49 -0.39
C LYS A 130 -1.86 24.19 -0.19
N LYS A 131 -2.83 23.99 -1.07
CA LYS A 131 -4.16 24.60 -0.98
C LYS A 131 -5.16 23.76 -0.20
N ILE A 132 -4.86 22.48 0.04
CA ILE A 132 -5.72 21.59 0.78
C ILE A 132 -5.56 21.89 2.27
N ASP A 133 -6.54 22.56 2.86
CA ASP A 133 -6.67 22.83 4.30
C ASP A 133 -8.05 22.37 4.80
N THR A 134 -8.54 21.28 4.26
CA THR A 134 -9.85 20.73 4.64
C THR A 134 -9.72 19.90 5.90
N LYS A 135 -10.48 20.25 6.94
CA LYS A 135 -10.58 19.44 8.16
C LYS A 135 -11.20 18.09 7.86
N GLY A 136 -10.75 17.06 8.54
CA GLY A 136 -11.19 15.67 8.32
C GLY A 136 -10.34 14.91 7.31
N ILE A 137 -9.26 15.51 6.79
CA ILE A 137 -8.22 14.77 6.09
C ILE A 137 -7.36 14.05 7.11
N GLU A 138 -7.24 12.73 6.98
CA GLU A 138 -6.46 11.87 7.86
C GLU A 138 -5.05 11.64 7.31
N SER A 139 -4.94 11.43 5.99
CA SER A 139 -3.66 11.23 5.31
C SER A 139 -3.71 11.64 3.83
N MET A 140 -2.55 11.98 3.29
CA MET A 140 -2.29 12.17 1.86
C MET A 140 -1.02 11.42 1.49
N ARG A 141 -1.05 10.66 0.40
CA ARG A 141 0.08 9.85 -0.06
C ARG A 141 0.05 9.62 -1.58
#